data_d0b4230fe68c5aa685186fa529671764
#
_entry.id   d0b4230fe68c5aa685186fa529671764
#
_cell.length_a   1.000
_cell.length_b   1.000
_cell.length_c   1.000
_cell.angle_alpha   90.00
_cell.angle_beta   90.00
_cell.angle_gamma   90.00
#
_symmetry.space_group_name_H-M   'P 1'
#
loop_
_entity.id
_entity.type
_entity.pdbx_description
1 polymer ?
#
loop_
_entity_poly.entity_id
_entity_poly.type
_entity_poly.pdbx_seq_one_letter_code
_entity_poly.pdbx_strand_id
1 'polypeptide(L)'
;MSTPTPAIETRRYTLAGQRAAGSFAPVLVGVVGSGNLEVLLEPIEGDHCEVHIETSARGFGTIWDAVVTDFHGRHPLAGVRVSVHDMGATPAVVSLRLDQAVSELVSRRISFDRSCEDFNA
;
A
#
# COMPACT_ATOMS: atom_id res chain seq x y z
N MET A 1 -2.50 37.81 0.20
CA MET A 1 -1.48 36.94 0.78
C MET A 1 -1.91 35.49 0.78
N SER A 2 -1.13 34.66 0.22
CA SER A 2 -1.48 33.25 0.16
C SER A 2 -1.25 32.59 1.53
N THR A 3 -2.15 31.69 1.89
CA THR A 3 -1.93 30.88 3.07
C THR A 3 -0.77 29.94 2.84
N PRO A 4 -0.08 29.53 3.89
CA PRO A 4 0.94 28.52 3.77
C PRO A 4 0.35 27.26 3.15
N THR A 5 1.02 26.71 2.19
CA THR A 5 0.62 25.44 1.61
C THR A 5 0.67 24.36 2.68
N PRO A 6 -0.32 23.48 2.75
CA PRO A 6 -0.20 22.34 3.64
C PRO A 6 1.12 21.63 3.36
N ALA A 7 1.76 21.17 4.41
CA ALA A 7 3.03 20.48 4.28
C ALA A 7 2.84 19.03 3.80
N ILE A 8 1.86 18.80 2.95
CA ILE A 8 1.56 17.45 2.46
C ILE A 8 1.79 17.43 0.95
N GLU A 9 2.60 16.49 0.53
CA GLU A 9 2.84 16.21 -0.87
C GLU A 9 2.08 14.96 -1.25
N THR A 10 1.42 14.98 -2.40
CA THR A 10 0.67 13.82 -2.91
C THR A 10 1.35 13.28 -4.15
N ARG A 11 1.55 11.97 -4.21
CA ARG A 11 2.12 11.28 -5.35
C ARG A 11 1.23 10.11 -5.72
N ARG A 12 1.08 9.86 -7.03
CA ARG A 12 0.26 8.76 -7.53
C ARG A 12 1.02 7.98 -8.58
N TYR A 13 0.86 6.66 -8.51
CA TYR A 13 1.48 5.73 -9.43
C TYR A 13 0.44 4.74 -9.94
N THR A 14 0.58 4.34 -11.20
CA THR A 14 -0.20 3.26 -11.77
C THR A 14 0.77 2.27 -12.40
N LEU A 15 0.72 1.03 -11.93
CA LEU A 15 1.69 0.01 -12.31
C LEU A 15 0.95 -1.22 -12.82
N ALA A 16 1.43 -1.79 -13.91
CA ALA A 16 0.84 -3.01 -14.44
C ALA A 16 1.08 -4.17 -13.49
N GLY A 17 0.01 -4.87 -13.12
CA GLY A 17 0.12 -6.04 -12.26
C GLY A 17 0.34 -7.31 -13.06
N GLN A 18 0.97 -8.29 -12.43
CA GLN A 18 1.21 -9.59 -13.03
C GLN A 18 0.45 -10.69 -12.33
N ARG A 19 0.01 -10.44 -11.10
CA ARG A 19 -0.62 -11.45 -10.28
C ARG A 19 -1.81 -10.82 -9.56
N ALA A 20 -3.00 -11.36 -9.81
CA ALA A 20 -4.23 -10.82 -9.23
C ALA A 20 -4.18 -10.91 -7.71
N ALA A 21 -4.52 -9.82 -7.04
CA ALA A 21 -4.62 -9.81 -5.58
C ALA A 21 -5.83 -10.61 -5.11
N GLY A 22 -6.87 -10.73 -5.96
CA GLY A 22 -8.09 -11.44 -5.62
C GLY A 22 -9.02 -10.60 -4.78
N SER A 23 -10.07 -11.23 -4.28
CA SER A 23 -11.00 -10.58 -3.37
C SER A 23 -10.45 -10.61 -1.95
N PHE A 24 -10.49 -9.48 -1.28
CA PHE A 24 -10.05 -9.39 0.11
C PHE A 24 -10.72 -8.19 0.76
N ALA A 25 -10.90 -8.26 2.09
CA ALA A 25 -11.34 -7.11 2.85
C ALA A 25 -10.18 -6.12 2.97
N PRO A 26 -10.45 -4.82 3.02
CA PRO A 26 -9.39 -3.83 3.16
C PRO A 26 -8.44 -4.15 4.32
N VAL A 27 -7.16 -3.92 4.09
CA VAL A 27 -6.11 -4.18 5.06
C VAL A 27 -5.49 -2.86 5.47
N LEU A 28 -5.49 -2.59 6.76
CA LEU A 28 -4.89 -1.39 7.31
C LEU A 28 -3.76 -1.80 8.25
N VAL A 29 -2.55 -1.32 8.00
CA VAL A 29 -1.41 -1.55 8.88
C VAL A 29 -0.76 -0.23 9.24
N GLY A 30 -0.19 -0.18 10.42
CA GLY A 30 0.43 1.01 10.96
C GLY A 30 -0.46 1.67 11.97
N VAL A 31 0.16 2.35 12.93
CA VAL A 31 -0.55 3.06 13.99
C VAL A 31 -0.26 4.54 13.84
N VAL A 32 -1.32 5.31 13.70
CA VAL A 32 -1.21 6.76 13.68
C VAL A 32 -0.59 7.19 15.01
N GLY A 33 0.44 8.00 14.95
CA GLY A 33 1.06 8.58 16.13
C GLY A 33 2.39 7.96 16.54
N SER A 34 2.71 6.74 16.10
CA SER A 34 4.04 6.20 16.38
C SER A 34 4.64 5.66 15.10
N GLY A 35 5.83 6.13 14.76
CA GLY A 35 6.43 5.79 13.49
C GLY A 35 5.73 6.44 12.30
N ASN A 36 4.57 6.97 12.51
CA ASN A 36 3.91 7.93 11.63
C ASN A 36 3.71 7.45 10.20
N LEU A 37 3.32 6.20 10.03
CA LEU A 37 3.04 5.66 8.71
C LEU A 37 1.87 4.72 8.76
N GLU A 38 0.93 4.93 7.86
CA GLU A 38 -0.25 4.09 7.72
C GLU A 38 -0.34 3.61 6.28
N VAL A 39 -0.61 2.34 6.08
CA VAL A 39 -0.79 1.75 4.76
C VAL A 39 -2.14 1.06 4.71
N LEU A 40 -2.94 1.41 3.72
CA LEU A 40 -4.24 0.80 3.46
C LEU A 40 -4.22 0.11 2.11
N LEU A 41 -4.60 -1.17 2.06
CA LEU A 41 -4.78 -1.91 0.82
C LEU A 41 -6.27 -2.12 0.59
N GLU A 42 -6.73 -1.80 -0.61
CA GLU A 42 -8.12 -1.96 -1.00
C GLU A 42 -8.20 -2.68 -2.34
N PRO A 43 -9.18 -3.57 -2.52
CA PRO A 43 -9.38 -4.17 -3.84
C PRO A 43 -9.98 -3.14 -4.79
N ILE A 44 -9.50 -3.15 -6.03
CA ILE A 44 -10.07 -2.34 -7.12
C ILE A 44 -10.25 -3.24 -8.34
N GLU A 45 -11.08 -2.78 -9.28
CA GLU A 45 -11.23 -3.49 -10.53
C GLU A 45 -10.06 -3.18 -11.45
N GLY A 46 -9.74 -4.15 -12.31
CA GLY A 46 -8.70 -3.97 -13.30
C GLY A 46 -7.48 -4.84 -13.03
N ASP A 47 -6.47 -4.66 -13.87
CA ASP A 47 -5.26 -5.48 -13.88
C ASP A 47 -4.03 -4.68 -13.47
N HIS A 48 -4.21 -3.60 -12.76
CA HIS A 48 -3.10 -2.74 -12.35
C HIS A 48 -3.12 -2.50 -10.85
N CYS A 49 -2.03 -1.95 -10.37
CA CYS A 49 -1.86 -1.53 -9.00
C CYS A 49 -1.80 -0.01 -8.97
N GLU A 50 -2.63 0.61 -8.15
CA GLU A 50 -2.56 2.04 -7.91
C GLU A 50 -1.86 2.28 -6.58
N VAL A 51 -0.93 3.22 -6.56
CA VAL A 51 -0.27 3.62 -5.32
C VAL A 51 -0.51 5.11 -5.14
N HIS A 52 -1.15 5.46 -4.03
CA HIS A 52 -1.42 6.84 -3.67
C HIS A 52 -0.67 7.16 -2.39
N ILE A 53 0.16 8.19 -2.43
CA ILE A 53 0.99 8.55 -1.29
C ILE A 53 0.67 9.97 -0.89
N GLU A 54 0.40 10.17 0.39
CA GLU A 54 0.34 11.48 1.02
C GLU A 54 1.45 11.52 2.07
N THR A 55 2.36 12.47 1.94
CA THR A 55 3.51 12.56 2.83
C THR A 55 3.74 13.97 3.30
N SER A 56 4.12 14.12 4.56
CA SER A 56 4.54 15.39 5.11
C SER A 56 6.00 15.70 4.78
N ALA A 57 6.75 14.73 4.27
CA ALA A 57 8.14 14.92 3.89
C ALA A 57 8.21 15.36 2.42
N ARG A 58 8.44 16.62 2.19
CA ARG A 58 8.48 17.18 0.85
C ARG A 58 9.86 17.04 0.23
N GLY A 59 9.91 16.92 -1.09
CA GLY A 59 11.18 16.87 -1.81
C GLY A 59 11.80 15.47 -1.91
N PHE A 60 11.09 14.43 -1.52
CA PHE A 60 11.62 13.07 -1.56
C PHE A 60 11.03 12.23 -2.70
N GLY A 61 10.65 12.90 -3.80
CA GLY A 61 10.03 12.20 -4.92
C GLY A 61 10.87 11.07 -5.50
N THR A 62 12.17 11.29 -5.64
CA THR A 62 13.07 10.26 -6.15
C THR A 62 13.11 9.03 -5.22
N ILE A 63 13.06 9.27 -3.92
CA ILE A 63 13.04 8.18 -2.94
C ILE A 63 11.72 7.42 -3.03
N TRP A 64 10.60 8.13 -3.16
CA TRP A 64 9.30 7.48 -3.33
C TRP A 64 9.25 6.66 -4.61
N ASP A 65 9.80 7.18 -5.72
CA ASP A 65 9.87 6.45 -6.96
C ASP A 65 10.62 5.12 -6.76
N ALA A 66 11.74 5.15 -6.06
CA ALA A 66 12.52 3.96 -5.78
C ALA A 66 11.78 2.98 -4.87
N VAL A 67 11.14 3.48 -3.83
CA VAL A 67 10.39 2.65 -2.88
C VAL A 67 9.23 1.94 -3.59
N VAL A 68 8.48 2.67 -4.40
CA VAL A 68 7.32 2.11 -5.11
C VAL A 68 7.77 1.10 -6.16
N THR A 69 8.82 1.41 -6.90
CA THR A 69 9.36 0.49 -7.91
C THR A 69 9.84 -0.80 -7.26
N ASP A 70 10.57 -0.70 -6.16
CA ASP A 70 11.04 -1.87 -5.43
C ASP A 70 9.88 -2.69 -4.87
N PHE A 71 8.91 -2.03 -4.27
CA PHE A 71 7.73 -2.68 -3.74
C PHE A 71 6.99 -3.48 -4.82
N HIS A 72 6.71 -2.84 -5.95
CA HIS A 72 5.99 -3.50 -7.03
C HIS A 72 6.80 -4.62 -7.68
N GLY A 73 8.12 -4.47 -7.71
CA GLY A 73 9.00 -5.52 -8.20
C GLY A 73 8.95 -6.78 -7.34
N ARG A 74 8.80 -6.60 -6.01
CA ARG A 74 8.67 -7.72 -5.07
C ARG A 74 7.26 -8.26 -4.99
N HIS A 75 6.26 -7.41 -5.17
CA HIS A 75 4.84 -7.76 -5.05
C HIS A 75 4.07 -7.21 -6.24
N PRO A 76 4.18 -7.83 -7.43
CA PRO A 76 3.55 -7.30 -8.64
C PRO A 76 2.05 -7.61 -8.68
N LEU A 77 1.32 -7.08 -7.72
CA LEU A 77 -0.10 -7.33 -7.57
C LEU A 77 -0.92 -6.54 -8.58
N ALA A 78 -2.07 -7.08 -8.95
CA ALA A 78 -3.04 -6.44 -9.81
C ALA A 78 -4.39 -6.38 -9.09
N GLY A 79 -5.13 -5.32 -9.33
CA GLY A 79 -6.45 -5.15 -8.72
C GLY A 79 -6.37 -4.68 -7.28
N VAL A 80 -5.37 -3.87 -6.96
CA VAL A 80 -5.20 -3.35 -5.60
C VAL A 80 -4.84 -1.87 -5.65
N ARG A 81 -5.36 -1.13 -4.69
CA ARG A 81 -4.94 0.25 -4.41
C ARG A 81 -4.20 0.27 -3.10
N VAL A 82 -3.01 0.84 -3.13
CA VAL A 82 -2.17 1.02 -1.96
C VAL A 82 -2.21 2.51 -1.59
N SER A 83 -2.74 2.82 -0.43
CA SER A 83 -2.79 4.20 0.06
C SER A 83 -1.84 4.33 1.23
N VAL A 84 -0.90 5.25 1.11
CA VAL A 84 0.15 5.47 2.12
C VAL A 84 -0.01 6.88 2.68
N HIS A 85 -0.13 6.96 4.01
CA HIS A 85 -0.10 8.23 4.73
C HIS A 85 1.17 8.27 5.54
N ASP A 86 2.08 9.14 5.17
CA ASP A 86 3.39 9.24 5.79
C ASP A 86 3.56 10.57 6.50
N MET A 87 3.91 10.51 7.77
CA MET A 87 4.13 11.68 8.62
C MET A 87 5.56 11.70 9.16
N GLY A 88 6.52 11.21 8.37
CA GLY A 88 7.92 11.30 8.73
C GLY A 88 8.64 9.98 8.92
N ALA A 89 8.08 8.89 8.38
CA ALA A 89 8.76 7.60 8.44
C ALA A 89 9.98 7.56 7.53
N THR A 90 10.95 6.73 7.87
CA THR A 90 12.11 6.50 7.01
C THR A 90 11.74 5.57 5.86
N PRO A 91 12.47 5.58 4.74
CA PRO A 91 12.21 4.65 3.64
C PRO A 91 12.21 3.18 4.08
N ALA A 92 13.07 2.81 5.02
CA ALA A 92 13.11 1.44 5.53
C ALA A 92 11.80 1.07 6.23
N VAL A 93 11.25 1.99 7.03
CA VAL A 93 9.98 1.77 7.71
C VAL A 93 8.84 1.68 6.69
N VAL A 94 8.86 2.51 5.66
CA VAL A 94 7.85 2.46 4.60
C VAL A 94 7.86 1.08 3.92
N SER A 95 9.03 0.60 3.51
CA SER A 95 9.15 -0.71 2.87
C SER A 95 8.67 -1.84 3.79
N LEU A 96 9.03 -1.77 5.05
CA LEU A 96 8.59 -2.78 6.04
C LEU A 96 7.07 -2.80 6.18
N ARG A 97 6.45 -1.63 6.27
CA ARG A 97 4.99 -1.55 6.40
C ARG A 97 4.28 -2.05 5.15
N LEU A 98 4.81 -1.73 3.98
CA LEU A 98 4.26 -2.24 2.73
C LEU A 98 4.32 -3.77 2.68
N ASP A 99 5.44 -4.35 3.09
CA ASP A 99 5.58 -5.80 3.16
C ASP A 99 4.60 -6.42 4.15
N GLN A 100 4.42 -5.78 5.31
CA GLN A 100 3.46 -6.23 6.31
C GLN A 100 2.04 -6.20 5.76
N ALA A 101 1.69 -5.15 5.02
CA ALA A 101 0.36 -5.03 4.44
C ALA A 101 0.09 -6.15 3.44
N VAL A 102 1.04 -6.46 2.57
CA VAL A 102 0.90 -7.55 1.60
C VAL A 102 0.81 -8.90 2.32
N SER A 103 1.63 -9.10 3.33
CA SER A 103 1.61 -10.33 4.13
C SER A 103 0.24 -10.53 4.77
N GLU A 104 -0.34 -9.47 5.31
CA GLU A 104 -1.68 -9.53 5.90
C GLU A 104 -2.74 -9.84 4.86
N LEU A 105 -2.64 -9.24 3.67
CA LEU A 105 -3.56 -9.51 2.57
C LEU A 105 -3.52 -10.99 2.20
N VAL A 106 -2.33 -11.55 2.01
CA VAL A 106 -2.15 -12.95 1.64
C VAL A 106 -2.70 -13.86 2.73
N SER A 107 -2.44 -13.54 3.98
CA SER A 107 -2.93 -14.32 5.11
C SER A 107 -4.46 -14.35 5.14
N ARG A 108 -5.10 -13.21 4.96
CA ARG A 108 -6.56 -13.13 4.94
C ARG A 108 -7.15 -13.88 3.76
N ARG A 109 -6.53 -13.81 2.61
CA ARG A 109 -6.99 -14.52 1.42
C ARG A 109 -6.91 -16.03 1.61
N ILE A 110 -5.83 -16.52 2.19
CA ILE A 110 -5.65 -17.94 2.48
C ILE A 110 -6.71 -18.42 3.47
N SER A 111 -6.97 -17.65 4.52
CA SER A 111 -8.00 -17.98 5.50
C SER A 111 -9.38 -18.06 4.87
N PHE A 112 -9.69 -17.14 3.96
CA PHE A 112 -10.94 -17.15 3.22
C PHE A 112 -11.06 -18.40 2.36
N ASP A 113 -10.01 -18.76 1.64
CA ASP A 113 -9.99 -19.95 0.77
C ASP A 113 -10.18 -21.22 1.60
N ARG A 114 -9.54 -21.31 2.75
CA ARG A 114 -9.71 -22.46 3.65
C ARG A 114 -11.15 -22.58 4.15
N SER A 115 -11.77 -21.48 4.48
CA SER A 115 -13.16 -21.49 4.90
C SER A 115 -14.06 -22.03 3.80
N CYS A 116 -13.82 -21.67 2.56
CA CYS A 116 -14.56 -22.19 1.42
C CYS A 116 -14.34 -23.69 1.25
N GLU A 117 -13.12 -24.16 1.39
CA GLU A 117 -12.79 -25.58 1.29
C GLU A 117 -13.46 -26.38 2.39
N ASP A 118 -13.40 -25.92 3.62
CA ASP A 118 -14.02 -26.56 4.76
C ASP A 118 -15.54 -26.66 4.57
N PHE A 119 -16.13 -25.62 4.02
CA PHE A 119 -17.56 -25.59 3.78
C PHE A 119 -17.98 -26.63 2.77
N ASN A 120 -17.16 -26.88 1.78
CA ASN A 120 -17.46 -27.83 0.70
C ASN A 120 -17.02 -29.26 1.02
N ALA A 121 -16.38 -29.48 2.11
CA ALA A 121 -15.95 -30.81 2.54
C ALA A 121 -17.07 -31.61 3.23
#